data_fac4abb3fd4c4db278d20e2f2204c92c
#
_entry.id   fac4abb3fd4c4db278d20e2f2204c92c
#
_cell.length_a   1.000
_cell.length_b   1.000
_cell.length_c   1.000
_cell.angle_alpha   90.00
_cell.angle_beta   90.00
_cell.angle_gamma   90.00
#
_symmetry.space_group_name_H-M   'P 1'
#
loop_
_entity.id
_entity.type
_entity.pdbx_description
1 polymer ?
#
loop_
_entity_poly.entity_id
_entity_poly.type
_entity_poly.pdbx_seq_one_letter_code
_entity_poly.pdbx_strand_id
1 'polypeptide(L)' 'MLTPREQLLTGHDEFQRLVQEHSQYSQRLESLTQKRYLTEDEKLEEVRLNKLKLRLKDQMLNLEQQVHRQSA' A
#
# COMPACT_ATOMS: atom_id res chain seq x y z
N MET A 1 7.36 -11.72 20.46
CA MET A 1 7.43 -12.33 19.13
C MET A 1 6.84 -11.38 18.09
N LEU A 2 7.60 -11.09 17.05
CA LEU A 2 7.13 -10.16 16.02
C LEU A 2 6.10 -10.83 15.11
N THR A 3 5.07 -10.08 14.72
CA THR A 3 4.15 -10.53 13.68
C THR A 3 4.86 -10.61 12.34
N PRO A 4 4.34 -11.34 11.34
CA PRO A 4 4.95 -11.35 10.00
C PRO A 4 5.12 -9.95 9.41
N ARG A 5 4.16 -9.05 9.64
CA ARG A 5 4.26 -7.67 9.18
C ARG A 5 5.40 -6.93 9.87
N GLU A 6 5.54 -7.09 11.19
CA GLU A 6 6.61 -6.45 11.95
C GLU A 6 7.98 -6.94 11.51
N GLN A 7 8.12 -8.25 11.24
CA GLN A 7 9.35 -8.82 10.72
C GLN A 7 9.73 -8.21 9.37
N LEU A 8 8.75 -8.05 8.49
CA LEU A 8 8.97 -7.44 7.18
C LEU A 8 9.36 -5.98 7.29
N LEU A 9 8.73 -5.23 8.20
CA LEU A 9 9.04 -3.81 8.40
C LEU A 9 10.46 -3.60 8.94
N THR A 10 10.98 -4.54 9.74
CA THR A 10 12.29 -4.38 10.37
C THR A 10 13.44 -4.91 9.54
N GLY A 11 13.20 -5.82 8.58
CA GLY A 11 14.28 -6.48 7.88
C GLY A 11 14.09 -6.72 6.39
N HIS A 12 13.04 -6.19 5.79
CA HIS A 12 12.72 -6.49 4.40
C HIS A 12 12.53 -5.19 3.60
N ASP A 13 13.54 -4.84 2.79
CA ASP A 13 13.54 -3.58 2.04
C ASP A 13 12.37 -3.47 1.07
N GLU A 14 12.04 -4.56 0.38
CA GLU A 14 10.92 -4.58 -0.57
C GLU A 14 9.61 -4.24 0.13
N PHE A 15 9.37 -4.84 1.29
CA PHE A 15 8.15 -4.58 2.05
C PHE A 15 8.09 -3.11 2.52
N GLN A 16 9.21 -2.58 2.98
CA GLN A 16 9.29 -1.17 3.38
C GLN A 16 8.97 -0.24 2.24
N ARG A 17 9.46 -0.55 1.04
CA ARG A 17 9.17 0.23 -0.17
C ARG A 17 7.68 0.19 -0.49
N LEU A 18 7.06 -0.98 -0.43
CA LEU A 18 5.63 -1.13 -0.69
C LEU A 18 4.80 -0.33 0.30
N VAL A 19 5.18 -0.34 1.57
CA VAL A 19 4.50 0.44 2.61
C VAL A 19 4.61 1.94 2.31
N GLN A 20 5.78 2.42 1.91
CA GLN A 20 5.98 3.82 1.57
C GLN A 20 5.15 4.23 0.36
N GLU A 21 5.14 3.43 -0.69
CA GLU A 21 4.34 3.70 -1.88
C GLU A 21 2.85 3.72 -1.55
N HIS A 22 2.40 2.77 -0.75
CA HIS A 22 1.01 2.72 -0.31
C HIS A 22 0.64 3.98 0.46
N SER A 23 1.53 4.43 1.34
CA SER A 23 1.32 5.65 2.11
C SER A 23 1.21 6.88 1.21
N GLN A 24 2.09 6.99 0.21
CA GLN A 24 2.06 8.10 -0.74
C GLN A 24 0.74 8.14 -1.52
N TYR A 25 0.30 6.99 -2.02
CA TYR A 25 -0.97 6.91 -2.74
C TYR A 25 -2.15 7.24 -1.83
N SER A 26 -2.10 6.77 -0.59
CA SER A 26 -3.15 7.07 0.39
C SER A 26 -3.25 8.56 0.70
N GLN A 27 -2.11 9.23 0.84
CA GLN A 27 -2.08 10.67 1.08
C GLN A 27 -2.66 11.45 -0.09
N ARG A 28 -2.31 11.04 -1.31
CA ARG A 28 -2.83 11.71 -2.51
C ARG A 28 -4.34 11.49 -2.63
N LEU A 29 -4.80 10.26 -2.39
CA LEU A 29 -6.23 9.96 -2.41
C LEU A 29 -6.99 10.77 -1.37
N GLU A 30 -6.45 10.89 -0.16
CA GLU A 30 -7.06 11.71 0.87
C GLU A 30 -7.16 13.16 0.44
N SER A 31 -6.11 13.69 -0.17
CA SER A 31 -6.10 15.05 -0.72
C SER A 31 -7.22 15.23 -1.76
N LEU A 32 -7.41 14.23 -2.64
CA LEU A 32 -8.47 14.29 -3.64
C LEU A 32 -9.87 14.21 -3.01
N THR A 33 -10.05 13.38 -1.99
CA THR A 33 -11.36 13.25 -1.33
C THR A 33 -11.76 14.51 -0.57
N GLN A 34 -10.81 15.34 -0.17
CA GLN A 34 -11.09 16.61 0.50
C GLN A 34 -11.54 17.69 -0.47
N LYS A 35 -11.35 17.51 -1.75
CA LYS A 35 -11.79 18.48 -2.75
C LYS A 35 -13.29 18.38 -2.95
N ARG A 36 -13.93 19.54 -3.07
CA ARG A 36 -15.37 19.60 -3.28
C ARG A 36 -15.77 19.11 -4.68
N TYR A 37 -14.92 19.42 -5.67
CA TYR A 37 -15.13 19.00 -7.06
C TYR A 37 -13.82 18.50 -7.62
N LEU A 38 -13.87 17.39 -8.36
CA LEU A 38 -12.72 16.84 -9.05
C LEU A 38 -12.82 17.16 -10.53
N THR A 39 -11.67 17.50 -11.14
CA THR A 39 -11.58 17.59 -12.60
C THR A 39 -11.63 16.18 -13.18
N GLU A 40 -11.83 16.08 -14.49
CA GLU A 40 -11.81 14.78 -15.17
C GLU A 40 -10.49 14.05 -14.97
N ASP A 41 -9.37 14.79 -15.05
CA ASP A 41 -8.05 14.21 -14.82
C ASP A 41 -7.89 13.71 -13.38
N GLU A 42 -8.42 14.44 -12.41
CA GLU A 42 -8.37 14.04 -11.01
C GLU A 42 -9.24 12.79 -10.74
N LYS A 43 -10.38 12.68 -11.41
CA LYS A 43 -11.21 11.47 -11.33
C LYS A 43 -10.47 10.24 -11.85
N LEU A 44 -9.77 10.39 -12.97
CA LEU A 44 -8.95 9.31 -13.52
C LEU A 44 -7.80 8.96 -12.59
N GLU A 45 -7.15 9.96 -11.99
CA GLU A 45 -6.09 9.73 -11.01
C GLU A 45 -6.62 8.95 -9.83
N GLU A 46 -7.78 9.29 -9.31
CA GLU A 46 -8.40 8.60 -8.18
C GLU A 46 -8.60 7.11 -8.50
N VAL A 47 -9.13 6.80 -9.67
CA VAL A 47 -9.33 5.41 -10.09
C VAL A 47 -7.99 4.67 -10.17
N ARG A 48 -6.98 5.28 -10.76
CA ARG A 48 -5.64 4.69 -10.89
C ARG A 48 -5.01 4.44 -9.54
N LEU A 49 -5.09 5.41 -8.64
CA LEU A 49 -4.50 5.31 -7.30
C LEU A 49 -5.17 4.20 -6.49
N ASN A 50 -6.48 4.07 -6.60
CA ASN A 50 -7.20 2.98 -5.92
C ASN A 50 -6.76 1.61 -6.42
N LYS A 51 -6.57 1.46 -7.73
CA LYS A 51 -6.07 0.21 -8.30
C LYS A 51 -4.64 -0.08 -7.86
N LEU A 52 -3.78 0.94 -7.84
CA LEU A 52 -2.40 0.79 -7.39
C LEU A 52 -2.34 0.41 -5.91
N LYS A 53 -3.16 1.02 -5.08
CA LYS A 53 -3.24 0.67 -3.65
C LYS A 53 -3.63 -0.78 -3.46
N LEU A 54 -4.63 -1.25 -4.19
CA LEU A 54 -5.06 -2.64 -4.10
C LEU A 54 -3.94 -3.59 -4.51
N ARG A 55 -3.22 -3.26 -5.59
CA ARG A 55 -2.10 -4.07 -6.06
C ARG A 55 -0.98 -4.13 -5.02
N LEU A 56 -0.64 -2.98 -4.43
CA LEU A 56 0.38 -2.93 -3.37
C LEU A 56 -0.05 -3.72 -2.15
N LYS A 57 -1.31 -3.61 -1.77
CA LYS A 57 -1.86 -4.34 -0.63
C LYS A 57 -1.77 -5.84 -0.85
N ASP A 58 -2.08 -6.31 -2.06
CA ASP A 58 -1.94 -7.73 -2.40
C ASP A 58 -0.50 -8.19 -2.31
N GLN A 59 0.45 -7.38 -2.79
CA GLN A 59 1.87 -7.69 -2.71
C GLN A 59 2.35 -7.77 -1.27
N MET A 60 1.93 -6.82 -0.43
CA MET A 60 2.26 -6.83 1.00
C MET A 60 1.71 -8.08 1.69
N LEU A 61 0.47 -8.43 1.37
CA LEU A 61 -0.16 -9.62 1.93
C LEU A 61 0.58 -10.89 1.53
N ASN A 62 1.00 -11.00 0.27
CA ASN A 62 1.79 -12.14 -0.20
C ASN A 62 3.10 -12.27 0.56
N LEU A 63 3.79 -11.16 0.80
CA LEU A 63 5.04 -11.18 1.57
C LEU A 63 4.80 -11.60 3.01
N GLU A 64 3.74 -11.08 3.63
CA GLU A 64 3.36 -11.48 4.98
C GLU A 64 3.09 -12.99 5.07
N GLN A 65 2.38 -13.54 4.09
CA GLN A 65 2.08 -14.96 4.04
C GLN A 65 3.34 -15.81 3.86
N GLN A 66 4.28 -15.35 3.03
CA GLN A 66 5.57 -16.05 2.84
C GLN A 66 6.35 -16.13 4.14
N VAL A 67 6.44 -15.01 4.87
CA VAL A 67 7.13 -14.99 6.17
C VAL A 67 6.43 -15.90 7.16
N HIS A 68 5.11 -15.88 7.19
CA HIS A 68 4.32 -16.75 8.08
C HIS A 68 4.58 -18.24 7.79
N ARG A 69 4.63 -18.62 6.52
CA ARG A 69 4.92 -20.00 6.12
C ARG A 69 6.32 -20.43 6.53
N GLN A 70 7.29 -19.52 6.41
CA GLN A 70 8.68 -19.82 6.76
C GLN A 70 8.90 -19.96 8.26
N SER A 71 8.08 -19.27 9.05
CA SER A 71 8.22 -19.29 10.51
C SER A 71 7.33 -20.33 11.19
N ALA A 72 6.55 -21.07 10.45
CA ALA A 72 5.64 -22.08 11.00
C ALA A 72 6.33 -23.41 11.30
#